data_58ac3f043ae01eae6add1e1453f03f15
#
_entry.id   58ac3f043ae01eae6add1e1453f03f15
#
_cell.length_a   1.000
_cell.length_b   1.000
_cell.length_c   1.000
_cell.angle_alpha   90.00
_cell.angle_beta   90.00
_cell.angle_gamma   90.00
#
_symmetry.space_group_name_H-M   'P 1'
#
loop_
_entity.id
_entity.type
_entity.pdbx_description
1 polymer ?
#
loop_
_entity_poly.entity_id
_entity_poly.type
_entity_poly.pdbx_seq_one_letter_code
_entity_poly.pdbx_strand_id
1 'polypeptide(L)'
;MQIYDKAKKDRRNKDLLNIMKKHKVKLNFQKSQDETWGVVLDSNNKNATILFQKCDNPAASLAHELLHIITQLNGYKKIELWTSPKLDTEDFNILMAALDNELQHHKFYNQFISYGYKDKEFYVDSDKYTEIILRPKINSYIKSNNISLIKIIPDFLTTIGKGGHISEESKKEIIELFYSINNNQYETQLKNIGLIKKNGV
;
A
#
# COMPACT_ATOMS: atom_id res chain seq x y z
N MET A 1 -23.30 14.72 10.23
CA MET A 1 -21.85 14.79 10.54
C MET A 1 -21.13 13.84 9.61
N GLN A 2 -20.20 14.35 8.82
CA GLN A 2 -19.50 13.53 7.83
C GLN A 2 -18.54 12.54 8.53
N ILE A 3 -18.21 11.43 7.86
CA ILE A 3 -17.41 10.33 8.43
C ILE A 3 -16.04 10.81 8.91
N TYR A 4 -15.40 11.71 8.16
CA TYR A 4 -14.10 12.27 8.52
C TYR A 4 -14.17 13.24 9.72
N ASP A 5 -15.32 13.84 10.01
CA ASP A 5 -15.48 14.68 11.21
C ASP A 5 -15.43 13.83 12.49
N LYS A 6 -15.97 12.61 12.45
CA LYS A 6 -15.83 11.65 13.54
C LYS A 6 -14.37 11.22 13.70
N ALA A 7 -13.71 10.89 12.59
CA ALA A 7 -12.31 10.49 12.59
C ALA A 7 -11.39 11.56 13.17
N LYS A 8 -11.60 12.84 12.83
CA LYS A 8 -10.85 13.97 13.41
C LYS A 8 -11.04 14.16 14.92
N LYS A 9 -12.21 13.77 15.45
CA LYS A 9 -12.51 13.90 16.89
C LYS A 9 -11.94 12.76 17.73
N ASP A 10 -11.47 11.69 17.12
CA ASP A 10 -10.80 10.62 17.86
C ASP A 10 -9.53 11.16 18.49
N ARG A 11 -9.39 10.92 19.82
CA ARG A 11 -8.25 11.44 20.61
C ARG A 11 -6.89 10.96 20.09
N ARG A 12 -6.86 9.76 19.48
CA ARG A 12 -5.64 9.15 18.92
C ARG A 12 -5.11 9.94 17.71
N ASN A 13 -5.99 10.65 16.99
CA ASN A 13 -5.61 11.49 15.85
C ASN A 13 -5.18 12.91 16.24
N LYS A 14 -5.33 13.30 17.50
CA LYS A 14 -5.06 14.67 17.95
C LYS A 14 -3.63 15.11 17.64
N ASP A 15 -2.66 14.26 17.97
CA ASP A 15 -1.25 14.60 17.80
C ASP A 15 -0.84 14.60 16.32
N LEU A 16 -1.36 13.66 15.53
CA LEU A 16 -1.17 13.63 14.09
C LEU A 16 -1.70 14.91 13.41
N LEU A 17 -2.89 15.35 13.79
CA LEU A 17 -3.48 16.61 13.30
C LEU A 17 -2.70 17.85 13.78
N ASN A 18 -2.12 17.83 14.98
CA ASN A 18 -1.24 18.90 15.46
C ASN A 18 0.06 18.97 14.65
N ILE A 19 0.62 17.83 14.23
CA ILE A 19 1.78 17.79 13.33
C ILE A 19 1.43 18.46 12.01
N MET A 20 0.25 18.17 11.43
CA MET A 20 -0.19 18.85 10.20
C MET A 20 -0.24 20.37 10.36
N LYS A 21 -0.82 20.85 11.48
CA LYS A 21 -0.87 22.28 11.78
C LYS A 21 0.53 22.89 11.93
N LYS A 22 1.44 22.22 12.65
CA LYS A 22 2.83 22.67 12.85
C LYS A 22 3.57 22.82 11.51
N HIS A 23 3.37 21.89 10.59
CA HIS A 23 3.97 21.91 9.25
C HIS A 23 3.18 22.79 8.24
N LYS A 24 2.07 23.41 8.70
CA LYS A 24 1.18 24.24 7.89
C LYS A 24 0.62 23.51 6.68
N VAL A 25 0.35 22.22 6.84
CA VAL A 25 -0.31 21.40 5.79
C VAL A 25 -1.82 21.64 5.85
N LYS A 26 -2.39 22.11 4.76
CA LYS A 26 -3.84 22.23 4.59
C LYS A 26 -4.43 20.89 4.23
N LEU A 27 -5.34 20.36 5.04
CA LEU A 27 -6.05 19.11 4.78
C LEU A 27 -7.36 19.41 4.06
N ASN A 28 -7.54 18.84 2.88
CA ASN A 28 -8.79 18.78 2.15
C ASN A 28 -9.35 17.36 2.26
N PHE A 29 -10.68 17.21 2.19
CA PHE A 29 -11.34 15.92 2.26
C PHE A 29 -12.26 15.76 1.06
N GLN A 30 -12.07 14.67 0.30
CA GLN A 30 -12.85 14.36 -0.88
C GLN A 30 -13.33 12.92 -0.79
N LYS A 31 -14.58 12.65 -1.18
CA LYS A 31 -15.08 11.29 -1.27
C LYS A 31 -14.33 10.54 -2.36
N SER A 32 -13.78 9.38 -2.02
CA SER A 32 -13.13 8.48 -2.99
C SER A 32 -14.16 7.89 -3.96
N GLN A 33 -13.74 7.64 -5.18
CA GLN A 33 -14.47 6.81 -6.14
C GLN A 33 -14.15 5.32 -5.93
N ASP A 34 -12.97 5.05 -5.36
CA ASP A 34 -12.51 3.71 -5.00
C ASP A 34 -13.06 3.31 -3.63
N GLU A 35 -12.99 2.02 -3.30
CA GLU A 35 -13.47 1.49 -2.02
C GLU A 35 -12.49 1.72 -0.86
N THR A 36 -11.38 2.41 -1.08
CA THR A 36 -10.30 2.62 -0.11
C THR A 36 -10.12 4.09 0.26
N TRP A 37 -9.51 4.33 1.42
CA TRP A 37 -8.94 5.62 1.75
C TRP A 37 -7.61 5.80 1.02
N GLY A 38 -7.18 7.05 0.90
CA GLY A 38 -5.91 7.38 0.29
C GLY A 38 -5.56 8.85 0.50
N VAL A 39 -4.32 9.21 0.21
CA VAL A 39 -3.84 10.58 0.29
C VAL A 39 -3.05 11.01 -0.93
N VAL A 40 -3.34 12.20 -1.39
CA VAL A 40 -2.56 12.92 -2.41
C VAL A 40 -1.96 14.15 -1.76
N LEU A 41 -0.63 14.23 -1.76
CA LEU A 41 0.14 15.36 -1.26
C LEU A 41 0.70 16.14 -2.46
N ASP A 42 0.59 17.46 -2.43
CA ASP A 42 1.16 18.30 -3.48
C ASP A 42 2.70 18.31 -3.43
N SER A 43 3.33 18.73 -4.52
CA SER A 43 4.80 18.69 -4.68
C SER A 43 5.56 19.56 -3.69
N ASN A 44 4.90 20.56 -3.09
CA ASN A 44 5.50 21.44 -2.08
C ASN A 44 5.13 21.07 -0.64
N ASN A 45 4.41 19.97 -0.44
CA ASN A 45 3.98 19.43 0.85
C ASN A 45 3.11 20.42 1.67
N LYS A 46 2.36 21.31 1.02
CA LYS A 46 1.50 22.30 1.69
C LYS A 46 0.02 21.95 1.66
N ASN A 47 -0.43 21.17 0.68
CA ASN A 47 -1.81 20.75 0.58
C ASN A 47 -1.86 19.23 0.45
N ALA A 48 -2.68 18.61 1.28
CA ALA A 48 -2.98 17.19 1.21
C ALA A 48 -4.49 16.99 1.00
N THR A 49 -4.85 16.18 0.02
CA THR A 49 -6.22 15.74 -0.18
C THR A 49 -6.37 14.32 0.32
N ILE A 50 -7.14 14.14 1.38
CA ILE A 50 -7.50 12.83 1.91
C ILE A 50 -8.75 12.36 1.18
N LEU A 51 -8.59 11.28 0.45
CA LEU A 51 -9.69 10.55 -0.18
C LEU A 51 -10.31 9.65 0.89
N PHE A 52 -11.61 9.76 1.11
CA PHE A 52 -12.29 9.00 2.15
C PHE A 52 -13.46 8.19 1.60
N GLN A 53 -13.71 7.03 2.21
CA GLN A 53 -14.83 6.16 1.93
C GLN A 53 -15.46 5.71 3.25
N LYS A 54 -16.67 5.14 3.18
CA LYS A 54 -17.32 4.54 4.35
C LYS A 54 -16.57 3.27 4.74
N CYS A 55 -16.14 3.20 6.01
CA CYS A 55 -15.46 2.04 6.57
C CYS A 55 -15.81 1.86 8.04
N ASP A 56 -15.45 0.72 8.61
CA ASP A 56 -15.77 0.36 9.99
C ASP A 56 -14.99 1.21 11.01
N ASN A 57 -13.74 1.58 10.68
CA ASN A 57 -12.89 2.37 11.56
C ASN A 57 -12.28 3.60 10.87
N PRO A 58 -13.06 4.66 10.61
CA PRO A 58 -12.58 5.84 9.92
C PRO A 58 -11.48 6.60 10.70
N ALA A 59 -11.36 6.39 12.00
CA ALA A 59 -10.29 6.99 12.79
C ALA A 59 -8.93 6.37 12.47
N ALA A 60 -8.87 5.05 12.33
CA ALA A 60 -7.67 4.34 11.95
C ALA A 60 -7.28 4.65 10.50
N SER A 61 -8.23 4.66 9.57
CA SER A 61 -7.98 5.05 8.19
C SER A 61 -7.43 6.48 8.10
N LEU A 62 -7.98 7.44 8.85
CA LEU A 62 -7.43 8.79 8.88
C LEU A 62 -6.01 8.81 9.44
N ALA A 63 -5.72 8.09 10.53
CA ALA A 63 -4.38 8.00 11.09
C ALA A 63 -3.38 7.47 10.08
N HIS A 64 -3.76 6.41 9.35
CA HIS A 64 -2.95 5.79 8.31
C HIS A 64 -2.55 6.82 7.25
N GLU A 65 -3.52 7.55 6.69
CA GLU A 65 -3.26 8.57 5.67
C GLU A 65 -2.44 9.76 6.19
N LEU A 66 -2.66 10.18 7.44
CA LEU A 66 -1.84 11.21 8.07
C LEU A 66 -0.39 10.76 8.25
N LEU A 67 -0.15 9.48 8.52
CA LEU A 67 1.20 8.92 8.65
C LEU A 67 1.94 8.85 7.32
N HIS A 68 1.25 8.61 6.19
CA HIS A 68 1.84 8.79 4.86
C HIS A 68 2.34 10.22 4.65
N ILE A 69 1.55 11.23 5.02
CA ILE A 69 1.96 12.64 4.92
C ILE A 69 3.18 12.89 5.82
N ILE A 70 3.14 12.46 7.09
CA ILE A 70 4.24 12.67 8.04
C ILE A 70 5.53 12.00 7.53
N THR A 71 5.44 10.82 6.96
CA THR A 71 6.59 10.10 6.40
C THR A 71 7.27 10.92 5.30
N GLN A 72 6.48 11.55 4.43
CA GLN A 72 7.00 12.43 3.38
C GLN A 72 7.54 13.75 3.93
N LEU A 73 6.86 14.37 4.91
CA LEU A 73 7.36 15.57 5.61
C LEU A 73 8.70 15.32 6.31
N ASN A 74 8.94 14.10 6.75
CA ASN A 74 10.20 13.66 7.37
C ASN A 74 11.28 13.26 6.34
N GLY A 75 11.09 13.61 5.08
CA GLY A 75 12.09 13.46 4.03
C GLY A 75 12.06 12.14 3.27
N TYR A 76 11.01 11.33 3.44
CA TYR A 76 10.80 10.18 2.56
C TYR A 76 10.52 10.68 1.14
N LYS A 77 11.30 10.18 0.18
CA LYS A 77 11.09 10.46 -1.24
C LYS A 77 10.33 9.31 -1.86
N LYS A 78 9.19 9.62 -2.46
CA LYS A 78 8.43 8.63 -3.24
C LYS A 78 9.26 8.12 -4.41
N ILE A 79 9.00 6.87 -4.77
CA ILE A 79 9.52 6.31 -6.01
C ILE A 79 8.85 7.05 -7.17
N GLU A 80 9.67 7.62 -8.06
CA GLU A 80 9.15 8.29 -9.26
C GLU A 80 8.61 7.26 -10.25
N LEU A 81 7.44 7.56 -10.82
CA LEU A 81 6.85 6.72 -11.86
C LEU A 81 7.61 6.91 -13.18
N TRP A 82 7.75 5.83 -13.90
CA TRP A 82 8.45 5.80 -15.16
C TRP A 82 7.50 5.97 -16.35
N THR A 83 7.96 6.72 -17.35
CA THR A 83 7.31 6.76 -18.65
C THR A 83 8.31 6.36 -19.73
N SER A 84 7.90 5.49 -20.65
CA SER A 84 8.71 5.11 -21.80
C SER A 84 7.82 5.03 -23.05
N PRO A 85 8.18 5.72 -24.13
CA PRO A 85 7.41 5.63 -25.37
C PRO A 85 7.53 4.27 -26.09
N LYS A 86 8.45 3.42 -25.64
CA LYS A 86 8.76 2.12 -26.27
C LYS A 86 8.26 0.91 -25.46
N LEU A 87 7.82 1.11 -24.23
CA LEU A 87 7.41 0.03 -23.32
C LEU A 87 6.06 0.40 -22.70
N ASP A 88 5.19 -0.58 -22.60
CA ASP A 88 4.03 -0.47 -21.71
C ASP A 88 4.55 -0.43 -20.27
N THR A 89 4.47 0.75 -19.66
CA THR A 89 4.97 1.00 -18.31
C THR A 89 3.88 0.94 -17.25
N GLU A 90 2.62 0.69 -17.63
CA GLU A 90 1.50 0.72 -16.69
C GLU A 90 1.66 -0.33 -15.57
N ASP A 91 1.85 -1.59 -15.92
CA ASP A 91 2.04 -2.67 -14.96
C ASP A 91 3.27 -2.44 -14.07
N PHE A 92 4.35 -1.89 -14.63
CA PHE A 92 5.56 -1.55 -13.87
C PHE A 92 5.29 -0.42 -12.88
N ASN A 93 4.57 0.62 -13.29
CA ASN A 93 4.23 1.74 -12.41
C ASN A 93 3.29 1.31 -11.29
N ILE A 94 2.36 0.40 -11.54
CA ILE A 94 1.51 -0.22 -10.51
C ILE A 94 2.38 -0.95 -9.48
N LEU A 95 3.34 -1.76 -9.93
CA LEU A 95 4.28 -2.47 -9.06
C LEU A 95 5.11 -1.49 -8.21
N MET A 96 5.65 -0.44 -8.83
CA MET A 96 6.48 0.54 -8.13
C MET A 96 5.66 1.33 -7.11
N ALA A 97 4.42 1.68 -7.43
CA ALA A 97 3.52 2.34 -6.50
C ALA A 97 3.18 1.44 -5.29
N ALA A 98 2.93 0.14 -5.52
CA ALA A 98 2.68 -0.81 -4.45
C ALA A 98 3.91 -1.00 -3.56
N LEU A 99 5.10 -1.12 -4.14
CA LEU A 99 6.36 -1.21 -3.40
C LEU A 99 6.62 0.04 -2.56
N ASP A 100 6.42 1.23 -3.14
CA ASP A 100 6.56 2.51 -2.43
C ASP A 100 5.61 2.60 -1.23
N ASN A 101 4.37 2.17 -1.43
CA ASN A 101 3.36 2.12 -0.37
C ASN A 101 3.80 1.22 0.79
N GLU A 102 4.25 -0.01 0.50
CA GLU A 102 4.71 -0.95 1.52
C GLU A 102 5.99 -0.48 2.23
N LEU A 103 6.92 0.17 1.53
CA LEU A 103 8.09 0.78 2.15
C LEU A 103 7.70 1.90 3.14
N GLN A 104 6.69 2.70 2.82
CA GLN A 104 6.16 3.70 3.74
C GLN A 104 5.48 3.02 4.93
N HIS A 105 4.66 1.99 4.71
CA HIS A 105 4.03 1.20 5.78
C HIS A 105 5.07 0.65 6.76
N HIS A 106 6.16 0.06 6.27
CA HIS A 106 7.24 -0.40 7.14
C HIS A 106 7.87 0.70 7.99
N LYS A 107 7.93 1.94 7.48
CA LYS A 107 8.48 3.06 8.22
C LYS A 107 7.56 3.52 9.35
N PHE A 108 6.27 3.60 9.12
CA PHE A 108 5.37 4.21 10.12
C PHE A 108 4.49 3.20 10.89
N TYR A 109 4.53 1.91 10.59
CA TYR A 109 3.73 0.91 11.28
C TYR A 109 3.86 0.99 12.81
N ASN A 110 5.09 1.00 13.34
CA ASN A 110 5.30 1.09 14.78
C ASN A 110 4.76 2.40 15.37
N GLN A 111 4.81 3.49 14.60
CA GLN A 111 4.24 4.76 15.01
C GLN A 111 2.71 4.69 15.05
N PHE A 112 2.06 4.04 14.08
CA PHE A 112 0.62 3.79 14.08
C PHE A 112 0.18 3.05 15.36
N ILE A 113 0.88 1.97 15.71
CA ILE A 113 0.63 1.22 16.94
C ILE A 113 0.84 2.10 18.18
N SER A 114 1.86 2.96 18.21
CA SER A 114 2.16 3.85 19.35
C SER A 114 1.06 4.88 19.61
N TYR A 115 0.26 5.24 18.63
CA TYR A 115 -0.92 6.08 18.80
C TYR A 115 -2.13 5.33 19.41
N GLY A 116 -1.99 4.03 19.72
CA GLY A 116 -3.01 3.21 20.36
C GLY A 116 -3.97 2.54 19.39
N TYR A 117 -3.60 2.45 18.13
CA TYR A 117 -4.30 1.62 17.15
C TYR A 117 -3.85 0.17 17.26
N LYS A 118 -4.73 -0.75 16.88
CA LYS A 118 -4.43 -2.19 16.88
C LYS A 118 -3.87 -2.62 15.54
N ASP A 119 -3.11 -3.68 15.56
CA ASP A 119 -2.54 -4.33 14.37
C ASP A 119 -3.57 -4.54 13.25
N LYS A 120 -4.71 -5.14 13.58
CA LYS A 120 -5.82 -5.38 12.65
C LYS A 120 -6.53 -4.11 12.13
N GLU A 121 -6.21 -2.92 12.66
CA GLU A 121 -6.75 -1.65 12.22
C GLU A 121 -5.84 -0.97 11.18
N PHE A 122 -4.69 -1.58 10.86
CA PHE A 122 -3.71 -0.97 9.97
C PHE A 122 -4.15 -0.93 8.51
N TYR A 123 -4.76 -2.02 8.02
CA TYR A 123 -5.28 -2.16 6.65
C TYR A 123 -6.81 -2.33 6.64
N VAL A 124 -7.54 -1.47 7.34
CA VAL A 124 -9.00 -1.62 7.52
C VAL A 124 -9.78 -1.77 6.22
N ASP A 125 -9.24 -1.23 5.12
CA ASP A 125 -10.00 -1.06 3.88
C ASP A 125 -9.64 -2.07 2.79
N SER A 126 -8.48 -2.74 2.85
CA SER A 126 -7.95 -3.52 1.71
C SER A 126 -7.68 -5.00 1.96
N ASP A 127 -7.36 -5.40 3.19
CA ASP A 127 -6.88 -6.76 3.50
C ASP A 127 -7.83 -7.88 3.11
N LYS A 128 -9.12 -7.65 3.41
CA LYS A 128 -10.17 -8.65 3.26
C LYS A 128 -10.33 -9.14 1.82
N TYR A 129 -10.07 -8.24 0.88
CA TYR A 129 -10.18 -8.54 -0.55
C TYR A 129 -8.90 -9.10 -1.13
N THR A 130 -7.74 -8.67 -0.62
CA THR A 130 -6.44 -9.07 -1.16
C THR A 130 -6.18 -10.56 -0.98
N GLU A 131 -6.47 -11.14 0.20
CA GLU A 131 -6.31 -12.58 0.43
C GLU A 131 -7.24 -13.41 -0.47
N ILE A 132 -8.51 -13.01 -0.59
CA ILE A 132 -9.51 -13.71 -1.42
C ILE A 132 -9.13 -13.68 -2.90
N ILE A 133 -8.54 -12.59 -3.37
CA ILE A 133 -8.16 -12.40 -4.78
C ILE A 133 -6.82 -13.06 -5.07
N LEU A 134 -5.86 -12.95 -4.17
CA LEU A 134 -4.47 -13.36 -4.41
C LEU A 134 -4.31 -14.87 -4.59
N ARG A 135 -4.94 -15.69 -3.73
CA ARG A 135 -4.85 -17.15 -3.85
C ARG A 135 -5.33 -17.69 -5.20
N PRO A 136 -6.51 -17.30 -5.73
CA PRO A 136 -6.93 -17.66 -7.08
C PRO A 136 -5.99 -17.16 -8.18
N LYS A 137 -5.45 -15.92 -8.05
CA LYS A 137 -4.49 -15.37 -9.02
C LYS A 137 -3.22 -16.21 -9.09
N ILE A 138 -2.60 -16.53 -7.95
CA ILE A 138 -1.40 -17.38 -7.90
C ILE A 138 -1.69 -18.77 -8.48
N ASN A 139 -2.79 -19.39 -8.09
CA ASN A 139 -3.16 -20.71 -8.60
C ASN A 139 -3.42 -20.69 -10.12
N SER A 140 -4.04 -19.64 -10.63
CA SER A 140 -4.24 -19.45 -12.06
C SER A 140 -2.91 -19.28 -12.80
N TYR A 141 -1.97 -18.53 -12.21
CA TYR A 141 -0.63 -18.36 -12.76
C TYR A 141 0.11 -19.69 -12.84
N ILE A 142 0.12 -20.48 -11.76
CA ILE A 142 0.77 -21.81 -11.72
C ILE A 142 0.21 -22.74 -12.78
N LYS A 143 -1.12 -22.69 -13.03
CA LYS A 143 -1.79 -23.60 -13.97
C LYS A 143 -1.65 -23.22 -15.44
N SER A 144 -1.69 -21.93 -15.76
CA SER A 144 -1.89 -21.47 -17.14
C SER A 144 -0.73 -20.68 -17.73
N ASN A 145 0.23 -20.25 -16.95
CA ASN A 145 1.33 -19.35 -17.38
C ASN A 145 0.88 -18.01 -18.03
N ASN A 146 -0.40 -17.68 -17.99
CA ASN A 146 -0.98 -16.58 -18.77
C ASN A 146 -1.05 -15.25 -18.03
N ILE A 147 -0.70 -15.20 -16.74
CA ILE A 147 -0.76 -13.99 -15.93
C ILE A 147 0.67 -13.51 -15.65
N SER A 148 0.97 -12.23 -15.93
CA SER A 148 2.26 -11.65 -15.59
C SER A 148 2.45 -11.59 -14.07
N LEU A 149 3.62 -11.99 -13.56
CA LEU A 149 4.00 -11.86 -12.15
C LEU A 149 3.89 -10.42 -11.67
N ILE A 150 4.15 -9.44 -12.53
CA ILE A 150 4.02 -8.02 -12.23
C ILE A 150 2.62 -7.65 -11.72
N LYS A 151 1.58 -8.38 -12.16
CA LYS A 151 0.19 -8.17 -11.72
C LYS A 151 -0.16 -8.88 -10.40
N ILE A 152 0.69 -9.81 -9.96
CA ILE A 152 0.49 -10.57 -8.72
C ILE A 152 1.29 -9.94 -7.57
N ILE A 153 2.48 -9.43 -7.85
CA ILE A 153 3.39 -8.90 -6.84
C ILE A 153 2.78 -7.78 -5.99
N PRO A 154 2.03 -6.80 -6.53
CA PRO A 154 1.39 -5.77 -5.70
C PRO A 154 0.46 -6.35 -4.63
N ASP A 155 -0.43 -7.27 -5.04
CA ASP A 155 -1.34 -7.94 -4.09
C ASP A 155 -0.57 -8.80 -3.08
N PHE A 156 0.50 -9.46 -3.52
CA PHE A 156 1.38 -10.25 -2.65
C PHE A 156 2.07 -9.37 -1.60
N LEU A 157 2.66 -8.24 -2.00
CA LEU A 157 3.32 -7.31 -1.08
C LEU A 157 2.37 -6.80 -0.01
N THR A 158 1.17 -6.36 -0.40
CA THR A 158 0.14 -5.92 0.55
C THR A 158 -0.27 -7.04 1.50
N THR A 159 -0.42 -8.27 0.99
CA THR A 159 -0.86 -9.41 1.79
C THR A 159 0.16 -9.82 2.84
N ILE A 160 1.46 -9.81 2.51
CA ILE A 160 2.54 -10.19 3.46
C ILE A 160 3.03 -9.01 4.31
N GLY A 161 2.53 -7.80 4.04
CA GLY A 161 2.87 -6.58 4.77
C GLY A 161 2.61 -6.68 6.28
N LYS A 162 3.10 -5.69 7.02
CA LYS A 162 2.88 -5.62 8.47
C LYS A 162 1.46 -5.20 8.80
N GLY A 163 0.87 -5.85 9.78
CA GLY A 163 -0.47 -5.54 10.25
C GLY A 163 -1.57 -6.23 9.45
N GLY A 164 -2.81 -5.78 9.68
CA GLY A 164 -3.97 -6.25 8.97
C GLY A 164 -4.74 -7.38 9.62
N HIS A 165 -5.70 -7.91 8.87
CA HIS A 165 -6.59 -8.98 9.34
C HIS A 165 -6.07 -10.39 9.03
N ILE A 166 -5.06 -10.48 8.16
CA ILE A 166 -4.53 -11.76 7.71
C ILE A 166 -3.65 -12.34 8.80
N SER A 167 -3.93 -13.58 9.22
CA SER A 167 -3.13 -14.24 10.24
C SER A 167 -1.71 -14.53 9.72
N GLU A 168 -0.74 -14.59 10.63
CA GLU A 168 0.64 -14.96 10.26
C GLU A 168 0.72 -16.37 9.64
N GLU A 169 -0.19 -17.25 10.00
CA GLU A 169 -0.32 -18.58 9.40
C GLU A 169 -0.79 -18.50 7.93
N SER A 170 -1.82 -17.72 7.65
CA SER A 170 -2.26 -17.45 6.27
C SER A 170 -1.18 -16.74 5.45
N LYS A 171 -0.45 -15.79 6.03
CA LYS A 171 0.68 -15.15 5.34
C LYS A 171 1.75 -16.16 4.95
N LYS A 172 2.11 -17.07 5.87
CA LYS A 172 3.07 -18.15 5.61
C LYS A 172 2.63 -19.05 4.47
N GLU A 173 1.37 -19.50 4.47
CA GLU A 173 0.81 -20.32 3.40
C GLU A 173 0.84 -19.60 2.05
N ILE A 174 0.54 -18.29 2.02
CA ILE A 174 0.59 -17.48 0.80
C ILE A 174 2.03 -17.36 0.30
N ILE A 175 2.99 -17.17 1.20
CA ILE A 175 4.42 -17.13 0.85
C ILE A 175 4.86 -18.47 0.26
N GLU A 176 4.49 -19.59 0.87
CA GLU A 176 4.81 -20.93 0.36
C GLU A 176 4.17 -21.17 -1.01
N LEU A 177 2.91 -20.76 -1.18
CA LEU A 177 2.21 -20.84 -2.46
C LEU A 177 2.92 -19.98 -3.54
N PHE A 178 3.36 -18.78 -3.21
CA PHE A 178 4.08 -17.90 -4.13
C PHE A 178 5.42 -18.52 -4.54
N TYR A 179 6.17 -19.11 -3.61
CA TYR A 179 7.42 -19.80 -3.91
C TYR A 179 7.25 -21.10 -4.71
N SER A 180 6.05 -21.68 -4.74
CA SER A 180 5.77 -22.84 -5.61
C SER A 180 5.69 -22.49 -7.09
N ILE A 181 5.69 -21.21 -7.44
CA ILE A 181 5.85 -20.75 -8.81
C ILE A 181 7.21 -21.23 -9.31
N ASN A 182 7.21 -21.98 -10.40
CA ASN A 182 8.40 -22.63 -10.94
C ASN A 182 9.57 -21.64 -11.09
N ASN A 183 10.70 -21.93 -10.45
CA ASN A 183 11.87 -21.07 -10.43
C ASN A 183 12.32 -20.58 -11.83
N ASN A 184 12.24 -21.44 -12.84
CA ASN A 184 12.61 -21.07 -14.21
C ASN A 184 11.72 -19.97 -14.80
N GLN A 185 10.43 -20.01 -14.49
CA GLN A 185 9.47 -19.00 -14.94
C GLN A 185 9.66 -17.70 -14.16
N TYR A 186 9.91 -17.80 -12.87
CA TYR A 186 10.20 -16.68 -11.99
C TYR A 186 11.47 -15.94 -12.44
N GLU A 187 12.57 -16.66 -12.67
CA GLU A 187 13.81 -16.07 -13.18
C GLU A 187 13.63 -15.42 -14.56
N THR A 188 12.89 -16.06 -15.46
CA THR A 188 12.61 -15.52 -16.79
C THR A 188 11.82 -14.22 -16.69
N GLN A 189 10.79 -14.17 -15.85
CA GLN A 189 10.00 -12.95 -15.63
C GLN A 189 10.82 -11.85 -14.98
N LEU A 190 11.60 -12.14 -13.95
CA LEU A 190 12.48 -11.16 -13.31
C LEU A 190 13.55 -10.60 -14.26
N LYS A 191 14.08 -11.43 -15.16
CA LYS A 191 14.97 -10.98 -16.24
C LYS A 191 14.25 -10.07 -17.23
N ASN A 192 13.02 -10.39 -17.59
CA ASN A 192 12.21 -9.59 -18.52
C ASN A 192 11.87 -8.20 -17.96
N ILE A 193 11.62 -8.09 -16.65
CA ILE A 193 11.34 -6.80 -15.98
C ILE A 193 12.62 -6.08 -15.51
N GLY A 194 13.79 -6.61 -15.81
CA GLY A 194 15.08 -5.99 -15.51
C GLY A 194 15.49 -6.01 -14.03
N LEU A 195 14.77 -6.75 -13.17
CA LEU A 195 15.12 -6.90 -11.74
C LEU A 195 16.30 -7.85 -11.50
N ILE A 196 16.62 -8.72 -12.48
CA ILE A 196 17.82 -9.56 -12.47
C ILE A 196 18.62 -9.24 -13.71
N LYS A 197 19.88 -8.85 -13.55
CA LYS A 197 20.80 -8.68 -14.68
C LYS A 197 20.90 -10.00 -15.45
N LYS A 198 20.80 -9.97 -16.78
CA LYS A 198 21.28 -11.08 -17.61
C LYS A 198 22.74 -11.30 -17.23
N ASN A 199 23.06 -12.46 -16.64
CA ASN A 199 24.45 -12.85 -16.48
C ASN A 199 25.04 -12.84 -17.89
N GLY A 200 25.86 -11.83 -18.17
CA GLY A 200 26.62 -11.76 -19.40
C GLY A 200 27.66 -12.88 -19.36
N VAL A 201 27.68 -13.67 -20.41
CA VAL A 201 28.85 -14.43 -20.82
C VAL A 201 29.90 -13.44 -21.30
#